data_eb1c5548d4ab1d8e0764e60ab00a68f2
#
_entry.id   eb1c5548d4ab1d8e0764e60ab00a68f2
#
_cell.length_a   1.000
_cell.length_b   1.000
_cell.length_c   1.000
_cell.angle_alpha   90.00
_cell.angle_beta   90.00
_cell.angle_gamma   90.00
#
_symmetry.space_group_name_H-M   'P 1'
#
loop_
_entity.id
_entity.type
_entity.pdbx_description
1 polymer ?
#
loop_
_entity_poly.entity_id
_entity_poly.type
_entity_poly.pdbx_seq_one_letter_code
_entity_poly.pdbx_strand_id
1 'polypeptide(L)'
;MLGLAEYYFPIFEEALDAECMPLELKYLPVIESALNPRAFSRAGACGLWQFMYSTGRMYKLEITSFVDERRDPVLSTKAAVRYLKDLYGTYEDWILVIAAYNCGPGNVNKAIRRSGGKKNYWDIYYNLPRETRGYVPAFIAANYVFSYYNCL
;
A
#
# COMPACT_ATOMS: atom_id res chain seq x y z
N MET A 1 9.86 -16.06 -3.02
CA MET A 1 8.90 -15.20 -2.28
C MET A 1 9.04 -15.34 -0.77
N LEU A 2 8.96 -16.55 -0.23
CA LEU A 2 9.03 -16.76 1.23
C LEU A 2 10.37 -16.33 1.84
N GLY A 3 11.50 -16.62 1.17
CA GLY A 3 12.81 -16.16 1.62
C GLY A 3 12.94 -14.64 1.64
N LEU A 4 12.32 -13.95 0.67
CA LEU A 4 12.28 -12.50 0.64
C LEU A 4 11.41 -11.95 1.77
N ALA A 5 10.31 -12.63 2.10
CA ALA A 5 9.45 -12.25 3.21
C ALA A 5 10.20 -12.34 4.55
N GLU A 6 10.99 -13.37 4.78
CA GLU A 6 11.81 -13.50 5.98
C GLU A 6 12.79 -12.34 6.14
N TYR A 7 13.28 -11.80 5.04
CA TYR A 7 14.21 -10.67 5.05
C TYR A 7 13.49 -9.34 5.24
N TYR A 8 12.40 -9.09 4.52
CA TYR A 8 11.75 -7.77 4.49
C TYR A 8 10.69 -7.57 5.57
N PHE A 9 9.95 -8.61 5.96
CA PHE A 9 8.87 -8.46 6.94
C PHE A 9 9.31 -7.86 8.26
N PRO A 10 10.47 -8.20 8.84
CA PRO A 10 10.94 -7.52 10.05
C PRO A 10 11.09 -6.02 9.89
N ILE A 11 11.55 -5.55 8.74
CA ILE A 11 11.68 -4.11 8.43
C ILE A 11 10.30 -3.44 8.40
N PHE A 12 9.33 -4.08 7.75
CA PHE A 12 7.97 -3.56 7.66
C PHE A 12 7.27 -3.56 9.01
N GLU A 13 7.40 -4.66 9.75
CA GLU A 13 6.76 -4.81 11.07
C GLU A 13 7.30 -3.80 12.07
N GLU A 14 8.61 -3.56 12.09
CA GLU A 14 9.22 -2.56 12.96
C GLU A 14 8.65 -1.16 12.71
N ALA A 15 8.57 -0.77 11.46
CA ALA A 15 8.04 0.54 11.08
C ALA A 15 6.54 0.67 11.37
N LEU A 16 5.76 -0.38 11.11
CA LEU A 16 4.32 -0.40 11.40
C LEU A 16 4.06 -0.34 12.91
N ASP A 17 4.79 -1.14 13.67
CA ASP A 17 4.66 -1.21 15.12
C ASP A 17 5.02 0.13 15.78
N ALA A 18 6.07 0.78 15.30
CA ALA A 18 6.49 2.09 15.80
C ALA A 18 5.40 3.17 15.68
N GLU A 19 4.51 3.04 14.71
CA GLU A 19 3.39 3.96 14.48
C GLU A 19 2.04 3.38 14.93
N CYS A 20 2.06 2.27 15.66
CA CYS A 20 0.85 1.56 16.15
C CYS A 20 -0.12 1.20 15.01
N MET A 21 0.43 0.78 13.87
CA MET A 21 -0.32 0.40 12.68
C MET A 21 -0.49 -1.12 12.60
N PRO A 22 -1.57 -1.61 11.96
CA PRO A 22 -1.75 -3.06 11.79
C PRO A 22 -0.58 -3.70 11.03
N LEU A 23 -0.06 -4.80 11.58
CA LEU A 23 1.07 -5.50 10.97
C LEU A 23 0.69 -6.17 9.64
N GLU A 24 -0.59 -6.43 9.41
CA GLU A 24 -1.12 -7.01 8.17
C GLU A 24 -0.83 -6.14 6.95
N LEU A 25 -0.58 -4.85 7.14
CA LEU A 25 -0.21 -3.94 6.04
C LEU A 25 1.13 -4.30 5.40
N LYS A 26 1.93 -5.14 6.05
CA LYS A 26 3.17 -5.70 5.48
C LYS A 26 2.95 -6.49 4.19
N TYR A 27 1.73 -6.94 3.93
CA TYR A 27 1.41 -7.69 2.72
C TYR A 27 1.22 -6.80 1.48
N LEU A 28 1.11 -5.48 1.66
CA LEU A 28 1.02 -4.56 0.51
C LEU A 28 2.22 -4.67 -0.44
N PRO A 29 3.48 -4.68 0.03
CA PRO A 29 4.61 -4.86 -0.87
C PRO A 29 4.63 -6.21 -1.60
N VAL A 30 3.99 -7.23 -1.05
CA VAL A 30 3.86 -8.53 -1.72
C VAL A 30 3.04 -8.38 -3.01
N ILE A 31 1.88 -7.74 -2.94
CA ILE A 31 1.00 -7.56 -4.09
C ILE A 31 1.47 -6.41 -5.00
N GLU A 32 2.20 -5.43 -4.47
CA GLU A 32 2.69 -4.31 -5.26
C GLU A 32 3.91 -4.68 -6.10
N SER A 33 4.90 -5.36 -5.52
CA SER A 33 6.21 -5.54 -6.14
C SER A 33 6.74 -6.97 -6.08
N ALA A 34 6.00 -7.92 -5.51
CA ALA A 34 6.49 -9.26 -5.16
C ALA A 34 7.78 -9.18 -4.33
N LEU A 35 7.86 -8.18 -3.45
CA LEU A 35 9.02 -7.91 -2.58
C LEU A 35 10.31 -7.60 -3.36
N ASN A 36 10.19 -6.99 -4.54
CA ASN A 36 11.34 -6.57 -5.34
C ASN A 36 11.58 -5.05 -5.14
N PRO A 37 12.69 -4.66 -4.48
CA PRO A 37 12.98 -3.24 -4.24
C PRO A 37 13.31 -2.46 -5.52
N ARG A 38 13.58 -3.16 -6.62
CA ARG A 38 13.88 -2.55 -7.93
C ARG A 38 12.68 -2.55 -8.87
N ALA A 39 11.52 -3.00 -8.40
CA ALA A 39 10.33 -3.03 -9.24
C ALA A 39 10.00 -1.64 -9.78
N PHE A 40 9.70 -1.56 -11.06
CA PHE A 40 9.33 -0.32 -11.73
C PHE A 40 8.16 -0.61 -12.66
N SER A 41 7.01 0.03 -12.42
CA SER A 41 5.83 -0.20 -13.23
C SER A 41 5.85 0.65 -14.50
N ARG A 42 5.02 0.27 -15.47
CA ARG A 42 4.84 1.03 -16.70
C ARG A 42 4.37 2.46 -16.44
N ALA A 43 3.59 2.66 -15.38
CA ALA A 43 3.08 3.98 -14.99
C ALA A 43 4.09 4.82 -14.20
N GLY A 44 5.25 4.25 -13.83
CA GLY A 44 6.30 4.95 -13.11
C GLY A 44 6.31 4.73 -11.61
N ALA A 45 5.52 3.81 -11.08
CA ALA A 45 5.61 3.41 -9.68
C ALA A 45 6.90 2.62 -9.44
N CYS A 46 7.54 2.82 -8.30
CA CYS A 46 8.89 2.29 -8.04
C CYS A 46 9.03 1.74 -6.63
N GLY A 47 9.79 0.65 -6.50
CA GLY A 47 10.22 0.07 -5.24
C GLY A 47 9.25 -0.93 -4.62
N LEU A 48 9.57 -1.37 -3.41
CA LEU A 48 8.77 -2.35 -2.66
C LEU A 48 7.30 -1.92 -2.52
N TRP A 49 7.09 -0.63 -2.23
CA TRP A 49 5.78 -0.06 -1.93
C TRP A 49 5.13 0.59 -3.16
N GLN A 50 5.80 0.57 -4.30
CA GLN A 50 5.32 1.10 -5.58
C GLN A 50 4.82 2.55 -5.49
N PHE A 51 5.67 3.42 -4.91
CA PHE A 51 5.38 4.85 -4.88
C PHE A 51 5.42 5.46 -6.27
N MET A 52 4.42 6.25 -6.59
CA MET A 52 4.49 7.19 -7.69
C MET A 52 5.44 8.34 -7.32
N TYR A 53 6.00 9.01 -8.32
CA TYR A 53 6.93 10.12 -8.11
C TYR A 53 6.38 11.19 -7.17
N SER A 54 5.17 11.66 -7.44
CA SER A 54 4.54 12.74 -6.67
C SER A 54 4.31 12.36 -5.20
N THR A 55 3.80 11.17 -4.95
CA THR A 55 3.57 10.69 -3.59
C THR A 55 4.88 10.46 -2.84
N GLY A 56 5.88 9.89 -3.51
CA GLY A 56 7.21 9.73 -2.93
C GLY A 56 7.81 11.07 -2.49
N ARG A 57 7.72 12.07 -3.34
CA ARG A 57 8.19 13.42 -3.01
C ARG A 57 7.41 14.05 -1.87
N MET A 58 6.10 13.84 -1.84
CA MET A 58 5.25 14.35 -0.76
C MET A 58 5.70 13.82 0.61
N TYR A 59 6.16 12.58 0.66
CA TYR A 59 6.67 11.94 1.87
C TYR A 59 8.19 12.02 2.01
N LYS A 60 8.80 13.00 1.32
CA LYS A 60 10.21 13.41 1.47
C LYS A 60 11.22 12.35 1.04
N LEU A 61 10.85 11.47 0.14
CA LEU A 61 11.82 10.60 -0.52
C LEU A 61 12.59 11.40 -1.56
N GLU A 62 13.91 11.26 -1.55
CA GLU A 62 14.76 11.89 -2.54
C GLU A 62 14.67 11.11 -3.85
N ILE A 63 14.28 11.80 -4.92
CA ILE A 63 14.15 11.21 -6.25
C ILE A 63 14.82 12.15 -7.24
N THR A 64 16.04 11.77 -7.67
CA THR A 64 16.83 12.50 -8.64
C THR A 64 17.29 11.55 -9.74
N SER A 65 18.03 12.06 -10.71
CA SER A 65 18.65 11.22 -11.74
C SER A 65 19.74 10.28 -11.19
N PHE A 66 20.24 10.53 -9.99
CA PHE A 66 21.30 9.75 -9.35
C PHE A 66 20.80 8.87 -8.22
N VAL A 67 19.75 9.28 -7.52
CA VAL A 67 19.24 8.62 -6.32
C VAL A 67 17.72 8.51 -6.41
N ASP A 68 17.21 7.32 -6.08
CA ASP A 68 15.76 7.10 -5.97
C ASP A 68 15.51 6.32 -4.67
N GLU A 69 15.13 7.05 -3.63
CA GLU A 69 14.90 6.48 -2.30
C GLU A 69 13.64 5.60 -2.22
N ARG A 70 12.81 5.61 -3.27
CA ARG A 70 11.70 4.64 -3.36
C ARG A 70 12.21 3.20 -3.42
N ARG A 71 13.47 3.02 -3.83
CA ARG A 71 14.16 1.71 -3.87
C ARG A 71 14.84 1.34 -2.57
N ASP A 72 14.94 2.27 -1.63
CA ASP A 72 15.52 2.01 -0.31
C ASP A 72 14.48 1.30 0.56
N PRO A 73 14.75 0.08 1.05
CA PRO A 73 13.76 -0.67 1.84
C PRO A 73 13.34 0.02 3.14
N VAL A 74 14.27 0.66 3.83
CA VAL A 74 13.98 1.31 5.12
C VAL A 74 13.27 2.64 4.91
N LEU A 75 13.82 3.51 4.06
CA LEU A 75 13.27 4.84 3.82
C LEU A 75 11.89 4.78 3.18
N SER A 76 11.72 3.91 2.17
CA SER A 76 10.42 3.76 1.52
C SER A 76 9.37 3.16 2.46
N THR A 77 9.77 2.25 3.35
CA THR A 77 8.85 1.68 4.35
C THR A 77 8.38 2.74 5.33
N LYS A 78 9.28 3.56 5.85
CA LYS A 78 8.90 4.66 6.74
C LYS A 78 7.94 5.65 6.07
N ALA A 79 8.20 5.98 4.80
CA ALA A 79 7.32 6.84 4.03
C ALA A 79 5.95 6.20 3.82
N ALA A 80 5.90 4.91 3.47
CA ALA A 80 4.66 4.18 3.24
C ALA A 80 3.80 4.11 4.51
N VAL A 81 4.41 3.86 5.65
CA VAL A 81 3.70 3.80 6.94
C VAL A 81 3.08 5.16 7.27
N ARG A 82 3.79 6.25 7.05
CA ARG A 82 3.25 7.61 7.24
C ARG A 82 2.09 7.88 6.30
N TYR A 83 2.21 7.50 5.05
CA TYR A 83 1.14 7.65 4.06
C TYR A 83 -0.12 6.87 4.47
N LEU A 84 0.05 5.62 4.86
CA LEU A 84 -1.05 4.78 5.32
C LEU A 84 -1.73 5.35 6.58
N LYS A 85 -0.94 5.90 7.48
CA LYS A 85 -1.45 6.58 8.68
C LYS A 85 -2.30 7.79 8.32
N ASP A 86 -1.83 8.60 7.38
CA ASP A 86 -2.59 9.76 6.90
C ASP A 86 -3.89 9.35 6.22
N LEU A 87 -3.85 8.29 5.41
CA LEU A 87 -5.07 7.75 4.78
C LEU A 87 -6.07 7.26 5.83
N TYR A 88 -5.60 6.59 6.87
CA TYR A 88 -6.49 6.15 7.95
C TYR A 88 -7.09 7.34 8.71
N GLY A 89 -6.33 8.41 8.89
CA GLY A 89 -6.84 9.65 9.47
C GLY A 89 -7.99 10.25 8.66
N THR A 90 -7.99 10.03 7.35
CA THR A 90 -9.05 10.52 6.45
C THR A 90 -10.27 9.61 6.44
N TYR A 91 -10.08 8.29 6.35
CA TYR A 91 -11.18 7.35 6.09
C TYR A 91 -11.65 6.57 7.32
N GLU A 92 -10.79 6.39 8.31
CA GLU A 92 -11.06 5.63 9.54
C GLU A 92 -11.56 4.19 9.27
N ASP A 93 -11.21 3.64 8.10
CA ASP A 93 -11.62 2.32 7.62
C ASP A 93 -10.47 1.73 6.81
N TRP A 94 -9.90 0.61 7.27
CA TRP A 94 -8.72 0.01 6.64
C TRP A 94 -8.97 -0.47 5.22
N ILE A 95 -10.17 -0.94 4.91
CA ILE A 95 -10.50 -1.38 3.54
C ILE A 95 -10.48 -0.19 2.58
N LEU A 96 -11.02 0.96 3.01
CA LEU A 96 -10.94 2.20 2.22
C LEU A 96 -9.50 2.71 2.12
N VAL A 97 -8.70 2.56 3.16
CA VAL A 97 -7.27 2.91 3.13
C VAL A 97 -6.53 2.09 2.06
N ILE A 98 -6.76 0.78 2.02
CA ILE A 98 -6.14 -0.10 1.02
C ILE A 98 -6.58 0.28 -0.39
N ALA A 99 -7.86 0.56 -0.60
CA ALA A 99 -8.36 1.05 -1.88
C ALA A 99 -7.69 2.37 -2.28
N ALA A 100 -7.60 3.33 -1.34
CA ALA A 100 -6.97 4.63 -1.57
C ALA A 100 -5.47 4.51 -1.81
N TYR A 101 -4.81 3.56 -1.20
CA TYR A 101 -3.40 3.28 -1.46
C TYR A 101 -3.17 2.91 -2.93
N ASN A 102 -4.06 2.09 -3.49
CA ASN A 102 -3.95 1.65 -4.88
C ASN A 102 -4.32 2.74 -5.89
N CYS A 103 -5.48 3.35 -5.75
CA CYS A 103 -6.01 4.27 -6.77
C CYS A 103 -5.87 5.76 -6.41
N GLY A 104 -5.35 6.06 -5.23
CA GLY A 104 -5.26 7.41 -4.71
C GLY A 104 -6.56 7.88 -4.02
N PRO A 105 -6.42 8.80 -3.05
CA PRO A 105 -7.58 9.31 -2.31
C PRO A 105 -8.56 10.08 -3.20
N GLY A 106 -8.10 10.72 -4.27
CA GLY A 106 -8.97 11.41 -5.22
C GLY A 106 -10.01 10.50 -5.83
N ASN A 107 -9.62 9.29 -6.24
CA ASN A 107 -10.52 8.32 -6.84
C ASN A 107 -11.50 7.74 -5.81
N VAL A 108 -11.05 7.49 -4.58
CA VAL A 108 -11.94 7.04 -3.50
C VAL A 108 -12.96 8.11 -3.17
N ASN A 109 -12.53 9.37 -3.03
CA ASN A 109 -13.44 10.50 -2.74
C ASN A 109 -14.47 10.67 -3.86
N LYS A 110 -14.06 10.52 -5.11
CA LYS A 110 -14.96 10.58 -6.26
C LYS A 110 -16.00 9.45 -6.22
N ALA A 111 -15.58 8.24 -5.87
CA ALA A 111 -16.47 7.09 -5.72
C ALA A 111 -17.49 7.31 -4.59
N ILE A 112 -17.06 7.86 -3.47
CA ILE A 112 -17.92 8.20 -2.34
C ILE A 112 -18.98 9.22 -2.78
N ARG A 113 -18.57 10.28 -3.46
CA ARG A 113 -19.53 11.30 -3.97
C ARG A 113 -20.54 10.70 -4.93
N ARG A 114 -20.10 9.83 -5.84
CA ARG A 114 -20.97 9.18 -6.83
C ARG A 114 -21.96 8.20 -6.18
N SER A 115 -21.64 7.67 -5.02
CA SER A 115 -22.52 6.76 -4.29
C SER A 115 -23.53 7.49 -3.38
N GLY A 116 -23.52 8.81 -3.38
CA GLY A 116 -24.37 9.61 -2.49
C GLY A 116 -23.79 9.81 -1.09
N GLY A 117 -22.46 9.72 -0.95
CA GLY A 117 -21.76 9.97 0.32
C GLY A 117 -21.54 8.73 1.18
N LYS A 118 -21.75 7.55 0.64
CA LYS A 118 -21.54 6.28 1.37
C LYS A 118 -20.04 6.03 1.55
N LYS A 119 -19.59 5.83 2.81
CA LYS A 119 -18.20 5.59 3.18
C LYS A 119 -17.95 4.12 3.50
N ASN A 120 -18.35 3.24 2.63
CA ASN A 120 -18.19 1.81 2.76
C ASN A 120 -17.70 1.25 1.43
N TYR A 121 -16.63 0.43 1.47
CA TYR A 121 -16.03 -0.14 0.25
C TYR A 121 -17.04 -0.85 -0.63
N TRP A 122 -17.92 -1.67 -0.05
CA TRP A 122 -18.91 -2.44 -0.82
C TRP A 122 -19.95 -1.55 -1.49
N ASP A 123 -20.30 -0.43 -0.86
CA ASP A 123 -21.26 0.53 -1.42
C ASP A 123 -20.65 1.35 -2.56
N ILE A 124 -19.33 1.56 -2.56
CA ILE A 124 -18.65 2.34 -3.60
C ILE A 124 -17.94 1.46 -4.63
N TYR A 125 -18.02 0.15 -4.49
CA TYR A 125 -17.26 -0.83 -5.28
C TYR A 125 -17.33 -0.57 -6.79
N TYR A 126 -18.54 -0.38 -7.33
CA TYR A 126 -18.72 -0.19 -8.77
C TYR A 126 -18.28 1.20 -9.26
N ASN A 127 -18.07 2.14 -8.37
CA ASN A 127 -17.56 3.48 -8.69
C ASN A 127 -16.03 3.57 -8.60
N LEU A 128 -15.38 2.53 -8.09
CA LEU A 128 -13.93 2.45 -8.04
C LEU A 128 -13.35 2.03 -9.39
N PRO A 129 -12.08 2.42 -9.68
CA PRO A 129 -11.37 1.88 -10.85
C PRO A 129 -11.36 0.35 -10.83
N ARG A 130 -11.44 -0.25 -12.01
CA ARG A 130 -11.49 -1.71 -12.17
C ARG A 130 -10.32 -2.41 -11.48
N GLU A 131 -9.12 -1.85 -11.61
CA GLU A 131 -7.91 -2.39 -10.96
C GLU A 131 -8.09 -2.44 -9.44
N THR A 132 -8.64 -1.39 -8.84
CA THR A 132 -8.83 -1.28 -7.40
C THR A 132 -9.83 -2.31 -6.88
N ARG A 133 -10.85 -2.66 -7.69
CA ARG A 133 -11.82 -3.70 -7.32
C ARG A 133 -11.16 -5.06 -7.14
N GLY A 134 -10.10 -5.35 -7.91
CA GLY A 134 -9.32 -6.57 -7.76
C GLY A 134 -8.22 -6.48 -6.71
N TYR A 135 -7.72 -5.28 -6.45
CA TYR A 135 -6.61 -5.04 -5.53
C TYR A 135 -6.96 -5.36 -4.08
N VAL A 136 -8.10 -4.91 -3.60
CA VAL A 136 -8.54 -5.16 -2.22
C VAL A 136 -8.74 -6.65 -1.94
N PRO A 137 -9.44 -7.41 -2.78
CA PRO A 137 -9.49 -8.87 -2.63
C PRO A 137 -8.12 -9.54 -2.70
N ALA A 138 -7.22 -9.06 -3.53
CA ALA A 138 -5.84 -9.58 -3.62
C ALA A 138 -5.08 -9.37 -2.30
N PHE A 139 -5.25 -8.22 -1.66
CA PHE A 139 -4.66 -7.97 -0.34
C PHE A 139 -5.22 -8.94 0.71
N ILE A 140 -6.53 -9.13 0.74
CA ILE A 140 -7.18 -10.05 1.67
C ILE A 140 -6.68 -11.48 1.44
N ALA A 141 -6.55 -11.89 0.17
CA ALA A 141 -6.03 -13.20 -0.19
C ALA A 141 -4.57 -13.38 0.26
N ALA A 142 -3.72 -12.37 0.06
CA ALA A 142 -2.32 -12.42 0.49
C ALA A 142 -2.22 -12.56 2.01
N ASN A 143 -3.02 -11.80 2.76
CA ASN A 143 -3.09 -11.91 4.21
C ASN A 143 -3.47 -13.33 4.64
N TYR A 144 -4.51 -13.89 4.03
CA TYR A 144 -4.95 -15.25 4.32
C TYR A 144 -3.86 -16.30 4.03
N VAL A 145 -3.25 -16.24 2.85
CA VAL A 145 -2.23 -17.21 2.42
C VAL A 145 -1.02 -17.19 3.36
N PHE A 146 -0.48 -16.01 3.66
CA PHE A 146 0.68 -15.91 4.55
C PHE A 146 0.35 -16.31 5.99
N SER A 147 -0.81 -15.96 6.49
CA SER A 147 -1.25 -16.35 7.83
C SER A 147 -1.44 -17.87 7.93
N TYR A 148 -2.04 -18.48 6.93
CA TYR A 148 -2.26 -19.91 6.88
C TYR A 148 -0.95 -20.69 6.73
N TYR A 149 -0.04 -20.20 5.90
CA TYR A 149 1.27 -20.81 5.71
C TYR A 149 2.08 -20.88 7.01
N ASN A 150 2.01 -19.84 7.82
CA ASN A 150 2.72 -19.79 9.09
C ASN A 150 2.14 -20.76 10.14
N CYS A 151 0.94 -21.25 9.93
CA CYS A 151 0.30 -22.26 10.80
C CYS A 151 0.67 -23.69 10.42
N LEU A 152 1.31 -23.88 9.28
CA LEU A 152 1.76 -25.20 8.80
C LEU A 152 3.22 -25.45 9.20
#